data_2ae1a1f4805b6f1f15875a02e134746f
#
_entry.id   2ae1a1f4805b6f1f15875a02e134746f
#
_cell.length_a   1.000
_cell.length_b   1.000
_cell.length_c   1.000
_cell.angle_alpha   90.00
_cell.angle_beta   90.00
_cell.angle_gamma   90.00
#
_symmetry.space_group_name_H-M   'P 1'
#
loop_
_entity.id
_entity.type
_entity.pdbx_description
1 polymer ?
#
loop_
_entity_poly.entity_id
_entity_poly.type
_entity_poly.pdbx_seq_one_letter_code
_entity_poly.pdbx_strand_id
1 'polypeptide(L)'
;VCFYDKEAASFVSTKWANKIPKVDMQDQMADGAETEAVPDGIHTDNAGYDYVVFVGSLEPSKAAEQIRAAKRCLVSGGELIIAACNPFGLKYWAGARADDHGFSKKTLETLLGTDGETSWYYPMPDIKVPVTIFSDEYLPGKGDLTDTITAYDYPKYLLMDVGEAYDRVCADGQFDQYANGYLVIWSAGDAENQEVPSQAHIQYVKYNRTRREEFQIRTTIYGDPATGERHVEKTSLAVEGAPHIWAFSSDYVDLSAQHTGVKFVQPIQGNDRCSVRFPYLKGKTWSEQLGEEIQGGKVPADTVRTALEQVLAVKTECVQKFIVTPEFTEVFGEVESKEVWSSLSISNIDALFENILLTDDGMYCLDYEWVFLFPVPEHFVKYRILYYFYEQYSSVLKQLTLEQILDSFGITPEMAEVYRKMEV
;
A
#
# COMPACT_ATOMS: atom_id res chain seq x y z
N VAL A 1 18.69 -11.29 -17.25
CA VAL A 1 18.09 -9.96 -17.06
C VAL A 1 19.04 -8.91 -17.56
N CYS A 2 18.59 -8.00 -18.40
CA CYS A 2 19.36 -6.88 -18.92
C CYS A 2 18.82 -5.57 -18.33
N PHE A 3 19.68 -4.75 -17.72
CA PHE A 3 19.33 -3.45 -17.17
C PHE A 3 19.98 -2.33 -17.98
N TYR A 4 19.21 -1.28 -18.23
CA TYR A 4 19.70 -0.04 -18.83
C TYR A 4 19.99 1.06 -17.78
N ASP A 5 19.92 0.73 -16.52
CA ASP A 5 20.25 1.60 -15.40
C ASP A 5 21.34 0.94 -14.54
N LYS A 6 22.47 1.63 -14.38
CA LYS A 6 23.64 1.11 -13.67
C LYS A 6 23.41 0.92 -12.18
N GLU A 7 22.63 1.81 -11.56
CA GLU A 7 22.33 1.73 -10.13
C GLU A 7 21.36 0.59 -9.85
N ALA A 8 20.31 0.44 -10.68
CA ALA A 8 19.37 -0.67 -10.60
C ALA A 8 20.06 -2.02 -10.83
N ALA A 9 20.93 -2.11 -11.86
CA ALA A 9 21.68 -3.32 -12.14
C ALA A 9 22.65 -3.68 -11.01
N SER A 10 23.35 -2.70 -10.44
CA SER A 10 24.26 -2.90 -9.30
C SER A 10 23.50 -3.39 -8.07
N PHE A 11 22.35 -2.78 -7.75
CA PHE A 11 21.50 -3.20 -6.64
C PHE A 11 21.02 -4.64 -6.81
N VAL A 12 20.49 -4.98 -7.98
CA VAL A 12 19.98 -6.33 -8.27
C VAL A 12 21.11 -7.35 -8.25
N SER A 13 22.26 -7.06 -8.86
CA SER A 13 23.41 -7.97 -8.84
C SER A 13 23.95 -8.23 -7.44
N THR A 14 23.90 -7.24 -6.56
CA THR A 14 24.38 -7.36 -5.16
C THR A 14 23.37 -8.13 -4.28
N LYS A 15 22.09 -7.77 -4.36
CA LYS A 15 21.04 -8.35 -3.49
C LYS A 15 20.54 -9.72 -3.99
N TRP A 16 20.59 -9.99 -5.29
CA TRP A 16 19.93 -11.12 -5.94
C TRP A 16 20.88 -12.03 -6.71
N ALA A 17 22.19 -11.85 -6.57
CA ALA A 17 23.23 -12.59 -7.30
C ALA A 17 23.03 -14.12 -7.30
N ASN A 18 22.44 -14.67 -6.23
CA ASN A 18 22.17 -16.10 -6.14
C ASN A 18 20.83 -16.54 -6.75
N LYS A 19 19.96 -15.59 -7.15
CA LYS A 19 18.61 -15.87 -7.68
C LYS A 19 18.48 -15.53 -9.16
N ILE A 20 19.37 -14.65 -9.68
CA ILE A 20 19.38 -14.24 -11.08
C ILE A 20 20.69 -14.71 -11.69
N PRO A 21 20.68 -15.73 -12.56
CA PRO A 21 21.92 -16.37 -13.06
C PRO A 21 22.77 -15.46 -13.94
N LYS A 22 22.19 -14.44 -14.57
CA LYS A 22 22.91 -13.50 -15.42
C LYS A 22 22.28 -12.12 -15.37
N VAL A 23 23.07 -11.11 -14.97
CA VAL A 23 22.70 -9.69 -15.02
C VAL A 23 23.71 -8.98 -15.91
N ASP A 24 23.26 -8.50 -17.06
CA ASP A 24 24.09 -7.71 -17.97
C ASP A 24 23.75 -6.23 -17.81
N MET A 25 24.78 -5.38 -17.67
CA MET A 25 24.65 -3.93 -17.69
C MET A 25 25.01 -3.41 -19.07
N GLN A 26 24.16 -2.57 -19.61
CA GLN A 26 24.50 -1.76 -20.78
C GLN A 26 24.86 -0.36 -20.26
N ASP A 27 26.16 0.01 -20.35
CA ASP A 27 26.61 1.35 -20.00
C ASP A 27 25.99 2.35 -20.99
N GLN A 28 25.16 3.27 -20.48
CA GLN A 28 24.92 4.53 -21.17
C GLN A 28 26.16 5.39 -20.95
N MET A 29 27.03 5.36 -21.93
CA MET A 29 28.08 6.29 -22.30
C MET A 29 28.67 7.20 -21.22
N ALA A 30 29.95 7.02 -21.03
CA ALA A 30 30.81 8.06 -20.47
C ALA A 30 30.65 9.38 -21.24
N ASP A 31 30.52 10.48 -20.49
CA ASP A 31 30.54 11.83 -21.02
C ASP A 31 31.68 12.03 -22.02
N GLY A 32 31.36 12.41 -23.25
CA GLY A 32 32.30 13.08 -24.14
C GLY A 32 32.71 12.37 -25.44
N ALA A 33 31.97 11.38 -25.95
CA ALA A 33 32.22 10.86 -27.29
C ALA A 33 31.07 11.22 -28.23
N GLU A 34 31.36 12.02 -29.24
CA GLU A 34 30.53 12.15 -30.44
C GLU A 34 30.35 10.76 -31.03
N THR A 35 29.15 10.23 -31.06
CA THR A 35 28.85 8.98 -31.72
C THR A 35 27.60 9.05 -32.55
N GLU A 36 27.81 8.97 -33.82
CA GLU A 36 26.95 8.26 -34.72
C GLU A 36 26.95 6.80 -34.26
N ALA A 37 25.88 6.32 -33.73
CA ALA A 37 25.30 4.99 -33.75
C ALA A 37 24.37 4.83 -32.54
N VAL A 38 23.22 4.24 -32.76
CA VAL A 38 22.56 3.34 -31.80
C VAL A 38 23.67 2.67 -31.03
N PRO A 39 23.62 2.61 -29.70
CA PRO A 39 24.59 1.81 -28.99
C PRO A 39 24.57 0.43 -29.64
N ASP A 40 25.61 0.09 -30.42
CA ASP A 40 25.88 -1.25 -30.92
C ASP A 40 26.09 -2.26 -29.77
N GLY A 41 25.60 -1.91 -28.61
CA GLY A 41 25.76 -2.61 -27.36
C GLY A 41 24.63 -3.52 -26.95
N ILE A 42 23.49 -3.52 -27.59
CA ILE A 42 22.64 -4.69 -27.54
C ILE A 42 23.31 -5.70 -28.45
N HIS A 43 24.14 -6.57 -27.87
CA HIS A 43 24.69 -7.68 -28.59
C HIS A 43 23.52 -8.54 -29.08
N THR A 44 23.03 -8.23 -30.28
CA THR A 44 21.98 -8.99 -30.97
C THR A 44 22.40 -10.44 -31.20
N ASP A 45 23.68 -10.74 -31.05
CA ASP A 45 24.25 -12.10 -31.10
C ASP A 45 23.94 -12.93 -29.84
N ASN A 46 23.42 -12.31 -28.76
CA ASN A 46 22.93 -12.99 -27.57
C ASN A 46 21.43 -12.71 -27.37
N ALA A 47 20.60 -13.02 -28.34
CA ALA A 47 19.17 -13.16 -28.15
C ALA A 47 18.94 -14.19 -27.03
N GLY A 48 18.32 -13.82 -25.92
CA GLY A 48 18.09 -14.76 -24.83
C GLY A 48 17.92 -14.18 -23.44
N TYR A 49 17.32 -12.99 -23.32
CA TYR A 49 16.95 -12.44 -22.00
C TYR A 49 15.50 -12.77 -21.67
N ASP A 50 15.27 -13.24 -20.45
CA ASP A 50 13.91 -13.38 -19.92
C ASP A 50 13.29 -12.01 -19.59
N TYR A 51 14.13 -11.05 -19.20
CA TYR A 51 13.72 -9.69 -18.84
C TYR A 51 14.66 -8.65 -19.42
N VAL A 52 14.10 -7.58 -19.98
CA VAL A 52 14.81 -6.32 -20.30
C VAL A 52 14.14 -5.20 -19.53
N VAL A 53 14.94 -4.40 -18.79
CA VAL A 53 14.41 -3.45 -17.80
C VAL A 53 14.96 -2.04 -18.04
N PHE A 54 14.06 -1.05 -18.15
CA PHE A 54 14.36 0.37 -18.14
C PHE A 54 13.77 0.99 -16.88
N VAL A 55 14.59 1.67 -16.07
CA VAL A 55 14.15 2.41 -14.87
C VAL A 55 14.57 3.86 -15.02
N GLY A 56 13.66 4.73 -15.50
CA GLY A 56 13.94 6.15 -15.73
C GLY A 56 14.98 6.44 -16.83
N SER A 57 15.43 5.42 -17.57
CA SER A 57 16.53 5.49 -18.50
C SER A 57 16.12 5.47 -19.99
N LEU A 58 14.81 5.41 -20.26
CA LEU A 58 14.30 5.46 -21.62
C LEU A 58 14.39 6.90 -22.14
N GLU A 59 15.12 7.11 -23.23
CA GLU A 59 15.32 8.45 -23.82
C GLU A 59 14.19 8.81 -24.79
N PRO A 60 13.46 9.93 -24.61
CA PRO A 60 12.34 10.28 -25.48
C PRO A 60 12.68 10.32 -26.98
N SER A 61 13.88 10.79 -27.33
CA SER A 61 14.34 10.89 -28.74
C SER A 61 14.70 9.54 -29.38
N LYS A 62 15.01 8.53 -28.55
CA LYS A 62 15.45 7.20 -29.00
C LYS A 62 14.51 6.08 -28.54
N ALA A 63 13.44 6.40 -27.81
CA ALA A 63 12.58 5.42 -27.15
C ALA A 63 12.05 4.34 -28.10
N ALA A 64 11.60 4.73 -29.30
CA ALA A 64 11.11 3.78 -30.29
C ALA A 64 12.19 2.77 -30.76
N GLU A 65 13.42 3.19 -30.80
CA GLU A 65 14.55 2.37 -31.22
C GLU A 65 14.99 1.44 -30.06
N GLN A 66 15.11 2.01 -28.85
CA GLN A 66 15.44 1.27 -27.64
C GLN A 66 14.42 0.16 -27.36
N ILE A 67 13.12 0.45 -27.45
CA ILE A 67 12.05 -0.54 -27.26
C ILE A 67 12.11 -1.64 -28.32
N ARG A 68 12.29 -1.28 -29.60
CA ARG A 68 12.41 -2.28 -30.66
C ARG A 68 13.63 -3.17 -30.49
N ALA A 69 14.75 -2.60 -30.05
CA ALA A 69 15.95 -3.35 -29.76
C ALA A 69 15.75 -4.29 -28.57
N ALA A 70 15.15 -3.79 -27.48
CA ALA A 70 14.83 -4.57 -26.29
C ALA A 70 13.94 -5.78 -26.61
N LYS A 71 12.87 -5.58 -27.38
CA LYS A 71 11.97 -6.66 -27.81
C LYS A 71 12.70 -7.77 -28.60
N ARG A 72 13.67 -7.41 -29.44
CA ARG A 72 14.47 -8.40 -30.19
C ARG A 72 15.43 -9.24 -29.35
N CYS A 73 15.78 -8.74 -28.17
CA CYS A 73 16.68 -9.43 -27.24
C CYS A 73 15.96 -10.38 -26.28
N LEU A 74 14.62 -10.34 -26.24
CA LEU A 74 13.83 -11.22 -25.38
C LEU A 74 13.72 -12.63 -25.97
N VAL A 75 13.73 -13.63 -25.10
CA VAL A 75 13.29 -14.99 -25.45
C VAL A 75 11.78 -15.02 -25.71
N SER A 76 11.27 -16.11 -26.28
CA SER A 76 9.82 -16.37 -26.31
C SER A 76 9.28 -16.39 -24.89
N GLY A 77 8.19 -15.61 -24.63
CA GLY A 77 7.64 -15.41 -23.28
C GLY A 77 8.47 -14.49 -22.38
N GLY A 78 9.49 -13.84 -22.88
CA GLY A 78 10.26 -12.84 -22.14
C GLY A 78 9.51 -11.52 -22.00
N GLU A 79 9.90 -10.72 -21.00
CA GLU A 79 9.19 -9.49 -20.62
C GLU A 79 10.08 -8.23 -20.74
N LEU A 80 9.49 -7.17 -21.26
CA LEU A 80 10.05 -5.83 -21.26
C LEU A 80 9.38 -5.01 -20.14
N ILE A 81 10.19 -4.55 -19.18
CA ILE A 81 9.75 -3.80 -18.03
C ILE A 81 10.22 -2.34 -18.15
N ILE A 82 9.29 -1.40 -18.12
CA ILE A 82 9.58 0.04 -18.23
C ILE A 82 8.99 0.77 -17.03
N ALA A 83 9.85 1.44 -16.24
CA ALA A 83 9.43 2.40 -15.24
C ALA A 83 9.76 3.81 -15.74
N ALA A 84 8.74 4.66 -15.90
CA ALA A 84 8.88 6.01 -16.45
C ALA A 84 7.99 7.02 -15.71
N CYS A 85 8.46 8.26 -15.57
CA CYS A 85 7.66 9.36 -15.07
C CYS A 85 6.58 9.77 -16.08
N ASN A 86 5.44 10.25 -15.58
CA ASN A 86 4.37 10.80 -16.41
C ASN A 86 4.41 12.33 -16.36
N PRO A 87 4.66 13.05 -17.46
CA PRO A 87 4.69 14.50 -17.46
C PRO A 87 3.34 15.15 -17.12
N PHE A 88 2.23 14.39 -17.18
CA PHE A 88 0.90 14.82 -16.76
C PHE A 88 0.57 14.47 -15.31
N GLY A 89 1.52 13.87 -14.57
CA GLY A 89 1.33 13.55 -13.15
C GLY A 89 1.03 14.80 -12.32
N LEU A 90 0.05 14.70 -11.41
CA LEU A 90 -0.42 15.85 -10.63
C LEU A 90 0.67 16.50 -9.78
N LYS A 91 1.72 15.76 -9.39
CA LYS A 91 2.86 16.34 -8.68
C LYS A 91 3.53 17.51 -9.45
N TYR A 92 3.60 17.43 -10.77
CA TYR A 92 4.21 18.49 -11.58
C TYR A 92 3.34 19.73 -11.64
N TRP A 93 2.02 19.57 -11.65
CA TRP A 93 1.06 20.67 -11.55
C TRP A 93 1.09 21.34 -10.18
N ALA A 94 1.41 20.57 -9.13
CA ALA A 94 1.58 21.08 -7.77
C ALA A 94 2.93 21.79 -7.55
N GLY A 95 3.83 21.78 -8.54
CA GLY A 95 5.09 22.51 -8.51
C GLY A 95 6.34 21.65 -8.38
N ALA A 96 6.24 20.31 -8.42
CA ALA A 96 7.41 19.45 -8.51
C ALA A 96 8.21 19.76 -9.80
N ARG A 97 9.52 19.55 -9.75
CA ARG A 97 10.40 19.80 -10.89
C ARG A 97 10.04 18.85 -12.04
N ALA A 98 9.89 19.40 -13.23
CA ALA A 98 9.64 18.61 -14.43
C ALA A 98 10.76 17.59 -14.69
N ASP A 99 10.38 16.41 -15.16
CA ASP A 99 11.29 15.37 -15.61
C ASP A 99 11.27 15.37 -17.14
N ASP A 100 12.42 15.64 -17.76
CA ASP A 100 12.56 15.74 -19.22
C ASP A 100 12.50 14.37 -19.92
N HIS A 101 12.54 13.27 -19.15
CA HIS A 101 12.49 11.88 -19.63
C HIS A 101 11.14 11.20 -19.41
N GLY A 102 10.08 11.98 -19.18
CA GLY A 102 8.74 11.47 -18.93
C GLY A 102 8.00 11.05 -20.21
N PHE A 103 7.08 10.09 -20.06
CA PHE A 103 6.20 9.61 -21.12
C PHE A 103 4.74 9.58 -20.65
N SER A 104 3.82 10.05 -21.48
CA SER A 104 2.39 9.82 -21.23
C SER A 104 2.01 8.37 -21.48
N LYS A 105 0.90 7.89 -20.88
CA LYS A 105 0.36 6.53 -21.12
C LYS A 105 0.18 6.30 -22.61
N LYS A 106 -0.49 7.24 -23.31
CA LYS A 106 -0.69 7.17 -24.76
C LYS A 106 0.58 7.06 -25.58
N THR A 107 1.65 7.76 -25.18
CA THR A 107 2.94 7.69 -25.86
C THR A 107 3.56 6.30 -25.69
N LEU A 108 3.56 5.77 -24.45
CA LEU A 108 4.07 4.41 -24.19
C LEU A 108 3.24 3.35 -24.91
N GLU A 109 1.92 3.45 -24.93
CA GLU A 109 1.05 2.54 -25.71
C GLU A 109 1.42 2.54 -27.19
N THR A 110 1.66 3.73 -27.77
CA THR A 110 2.06 3.86 -29.19
C THR A 110 3.44 3.23 -29.44
N LEU A 111 4.39 3.44 -28.52
CA LEU A 111 5.75 2.90 -28.64
C LEU A 111 5.80 1.39 -28.45
N LEU A 112 4.98 0.85 -27.56
CA LEU A 112 4.89 -0.58 -27.28
C LEU A 112 4.15 -1.33 -28.40
N GLY A 113 3.21 -0.66 -29.10
CA GLY A 113 2.43 -1.27 -30.18
C GLY A 113 1.42 -2.30 -29.68
N THR A 114 0.93 -3.14 -30.59
CA THR A 114 -0.11 -4.15 -30.35
C THR A 114 0.37 -5.57 -30.60
N ASP A 115 1.68 -5.78 -30.63
CA ASP A 115 2.34 -7.04 -30.95
C ASP A 115 2.63 -7.90 -29.70
N GLY A 116 2.01 -7.56 -28.57
CA GLY A 116 2.12 -8.28 -27.30
C GLY A 116 1.06 -7.82 -26.30
N GLU A 117 1.09 -8.40 -25.12
CA GLU A 117 0.24 -8.04 -24.00
C GLU A 117 0.93 -7.00 -23.11
N THR A 118 0.17 -6.09 -22.54
CA THR A 118 0.71 -5.00 -21.73
C THR A 118 -0.07 -4.91 -20.42
N SER A 119 0.65 -5.02 -19.30
CA SER A 119 0.12 -4.80 -17.95
C SER A 119 0.61 -3.46 -17.41
N TRP A 120 -0.32 -2.68 -16.87
CA TRP A 120 -0.05 -1.34 -16.37
C TRP A 120 -0.13 -1.28 -14.85
N TYR A 121 0.91 -0.69 -14.27
CA TYR A 121 1.00 -0.42 -12.84
C TYR A 121 1.32 1.05 -12.60
N TYR A 122 0.85 1.58 -11.49
CA TYR A 122 0.92 2.99 -11.11
C TYR A 122 1.61 3.15 -9.77
N PRO A 123 2.95 3.28 -9.75
CA PRO A 123 3.72 3.52 -8.53
C PRO A 123 3.41 4.91 -7.94
N MET A 124 2.97 4.96 -6.70
CA MET A 124 2.67 6.19 -5.98
C MET A 124 3.52 6.30 -4.71
N PRO A 125 4.04 7.48 -4.37
CA PRO A 125 3.88 8.77 -5.05
C PRO A 125 4.61 8.89 -6.39
N ASP A 126 5.60 8.05 -6.67
CA ASP A 126 6.29 7.98 -7.98
C ASP A 126 7.13 6.69 -8.12
N ILE A 127 7.83 6.57 -9.26
CA ILE A 127 8.65 5.39 -9.59
C ILE A 127 9.93 5.25 -8.74
N LYS A 128 10.39 6.32 -8.06
CA LYS A 128 11.68 6.30 -7.32
C LYS A 128 11.53 5.66 -5.94
N VAL A 129 10.48 6.03 -5.21
CA VAL A 129 10.21 5.52 -3.85
C VAL A 129 8.72 5.20 -3.73
N PRO A 130 8.23 4.16 -4.38
CA PRO A 130 6.82 3.80 -4.29
C PRO A 130 6.47 3.32 -2.88
N VAL A 131 5.37 3.85 -2.35
CA VAL A 131 4.72 3.39 -1.13
C VAL A 131 3.58 2.44 -1.50
N THR A 132 2.82 2.80 -2.54
CA THR A 132 1.75 1.97 -3.11
C THR A 132 1.95 1.80 -4.61
N ILE A 133 1.53 0.66 -5.13
CA ILE A 133 1.50 0.39 -6.57
C ILE A 133 0.10 -0.13 -6.90
N PHE A 134 -0.63 0.61 -7.69
CA PHE A 134 -1.94 0.24 -8.23
C PHE A 134 -1.78 -0.43 -9.59
N SER A 135 -2.84 -1.07 -10.11
CA SER A 135 -2.89 -1.60 -11.47
C SER A 135 -4.21 -1.20 -12.15
N ASP A 136 -4.34 -1.47 -13.45
CA ASP A 136 -5.63 -1.27 -14.15
C ASP A 136 -6.78 -2.08 -13.54
N GLU A 137 -6.47 -3.20 -12.86
CA GLU A 137 -7.47 -4.06 -12.21
C GLU A 137 -7.81 -3.61 -10.78
N TYR A 138 -7.01 -2.71 -10.20
CA TYR A 138 -7.17 -2.18 -8.86
C TYR A 138 -6.72 -0.72 -8.81
N LEU A 139 -7.57 0.17 -9.31
CA LEU A 139 -7.31 1.62 -9.29
C LEU A 139 -7.70 2.23 -7.93
N PRO A 140 -7.05 3.33 -7.52
CA PRO A 140 -7.39 4.01 -6.28
C PRO A 140 -8.77 4.66 -6.35
N GLY A 141 -9.48 4.60 -5.25
CA GLY A 141 -10.69 5.36 -4.99
C GLY A 141 -10.42 6.70 -4.33
N LYS A 142 -11.50 7.39 -3.94
CA LYS A 142 -11.42 8.62 -3.17
C LYS A 142 -10.84 8.35 -1.79
N GLY A 143 -9.85 9.12 -1.37
CA GLY A 143 -9.18 9.02 -0.07
C GLY A 143 -7.94 8.11 -0.06
N ASP A 144 -7.77 7.20 -1.03
CA ASP A 144 -6.67 6.22 -1.02
C ASP A 144 -5.28 6.83 -1.22
N LEU A 145 -5.20 8.06 -1.71
CA LEU A 145 -3.94 8.73 -2.04
C LEU A 145 -3.58 9.87 -1.10
N THR A 146 -4.37 10.18 -0.10
CA THR A 146 -4.13 11.29 0.83
C THR A 146 -2.82 11.14 1.60
N ASP A 147 -2.47 9.93 1.99
CA ASP A 147 -1.27 9.62 2.79
C ASP A 147 -0.03 9.28 1.95
N THR A 148 -0.16 9.23 0.62
CA THR A 148 0.94 8.81 -0.27
C THR A 148 1.74 9.98 -0.85
N ILE A 149 1.49 11.19 -0.40
CA ILE A 149 2.17 12.40 -0.88
C ILE A 149 3.47 12.57 -0.11
N THR A 150 4.60 12.41 -0.79
CA THR A 150 5.91 12.70 -0.20
C THR A 150 6.40 14.09 -0.59
N ALA A 151 7.07 14.76 0.35
CA ALA A 151 7.56 16.12 0.17
C ALA A 151 8.95 16.22 -0.48
N TYR A 152 9.63 15.10 -0.77
CA TYR A 152 11.04 15.13 -1.21
C TYR A 152 11.26 15.74 -2.60
N ASP A 153 10.22 15.72 -3.45
CA ASP A 153 10.27 16.19 -4.84
C ASP A 153 9.45 17.48 -5.05
N TYR A 154 8.82 17.99 -3.99
CA TYR A 154 7.97 19.18 -4.03
C TYR A 154 8.70 20.43 -3.54
N PRO A 155 8.32 21.61 -4.07
CA PRO A 155 8.81 22.88 -3.53
C PRO A 155 8.26 23.10 -2.11
N LYS A 156 8.84 24.09 -1.39
CA LYS A 156 8.39 24.45 -0.04
C LYS A 156 6.88 24.79 0.05
N TYR A 157 6.30 25.28 -1.03
CA TYR A 157 4.88 25.62 -1.13
C TYR A 157 4.27 24.87 -2.30
N LEU A 158 3.21 24.12 -2.04
CA LEU A 158 2.41 23.49 -3.08
C LEU A 158 1.50 24.52 -3.75
N LEU A 159 1.35 24.41 -5.06
CA LEU A 159 0.48 25.30 -5.86
C LEU A 159 -1.00 24.87 -5.77
N MET A 160 -1.26 23.65 -5.35
CA MET A 160 -2.60 23.11 -5.16
C MET A 160 -2.59 22.00 -4.10
N ASP A 161 -3.77 21.66 -3.59
CA ASP A 161 -3.97 20.44 -2.80
C ASP A 161 -3.97 19.22 -3.72
N VAL A 162 -2.90 18.43 -3.63
CA VAL A 162 -2.69 17.25 -4.48
C VAL A 162 -3.64 16.12 -4.10
N GLY A 163 -3.95 15.95 -2.79
CA GLY A 163 -4.88 14.94 -2.32
C GLY A 163 -6.29 15.20 -2.85
N GLU A 164 -6.80 16.43 -2.70
CA GLU A 164 -8.11 16.82 -3.25
C GLU A 164 -8.17 16.68 -4.78
N ALA A 165 -7.07 16.98 -5.47
CA ALA A 165 -6.99 16.83 -6.92
C ALA A 165 -7.07 15.36 -7.33
N TYR A 166 -6.33 14.46 -6.64
CA TYR A 166 -6.43 13.01 -6.88
C TYR A 166 -7.82 12.48 -6.56
N ASP A 167 -8.46 12.91 -5.49
CA ASP A 167 -9.83 12.50 -5.17
C ASP A 167 -10.81 12.76 -6.31
N ARG A 168 -10.68 13.92 -6.95
CA ARG A 168 -11.52 14.28 -8.13
C ARG A 168 -11.20 13.43 -9.34
N VAL A 169 -9.91 13.22 -9.62
CA VAL A 169 -9.45 12.43 -10.76
C VAL A 169 -9.85 10.95 -10.61
N CYS A 170 -9.74 10.40 -9.39
CA CYS A 170 -10.17 9.04 -9.09
C CYS A 170 -11.69 8.90 -9.22
N ALA A 171 -12.46 9.86 -8.70
CA ALA A 171 -13.92 9.85 -8.81
C ALA A 171 -14.42 9.91 -10.26
N ASP A 172 -13.66 10.56 -11.17
CA ASP A 172 -13.97 10.65 -12.60
C ASP A 172 -13.37 9.49 -13.42
N GLY A 173 -12.66 8.53 -12.79
CA GLY A 173 -12.04 7.40 -13.46
C GLY A 173 -10.87 7.75 -14.37
N GLN A 174 -10.17 8.88 -14.10
CA GLN A 174 -9.08 9.38 -14.92
C GLN A 174 -7.69 9.19 -14.28
N PHE A 175 -7.61 8.44 -13.19
CA PHE A 175 -6.37 8.30 -12.44
C PHE A 175 -5.20 7.81 -13.30
N ASP A 176 -5.44 6.85 -14.19
CA ASP A 176 -4.43 6.25 -15.07
C ASP A 176 -3.73 7.28 -15.99
N GLN A 177 -4.40 8.39 -16.33
CA GLN A 177 -3.82 9.46 -17.13
C GLN A 177 -2.99 10.46 -16.31
N TYR A 178 -3.29 10.60 -15.01
CA TYR A 178 -2.70 11.60 -14.12
C TYR A 178 -1.82 11.02 -13.01
N ALA A 179 -1.64 9.70 -12.97
CA ALA A 179 -0.64 9.06 -12.10
C ALA A 179 0.74 9.67 -12.33
N ASN A 180 1.57 9.79 -11.29
CA ASN A 180 2.88 10.46 -11.38
C ASN A 180 3.92 9.67 -12.17
N GLY A 181 3.67 8.39 -12.42
CA GLY A 181 4.53 7.52 -13.20
C GLY A 181 3.88 6.18 -13.51
N TYR A 182 4.53 5.44 -14.35
CA TYR A 182 4.10 4.13 -14.83
C TYR A 182 5.18 3.08 -14.60
N LEU A 183 4.77 1.88 -14.25
CA LEU A 183 5.53 0.65 -14.39
C LEU A 183 4.76 -0.23 -15.38
N VAL A 184 5.33 -0.44 -16.55
CA VAL A 184 4.69 -1.16 -17.65
C VAL A 184 5.44 -2.46 -17.89
N ILE A 185 4.72 -3.56 -17.98
CA ILE A 185 5.24 -4.87 -18.33
C ILE A 185 4.62 -5.24 -19.67
N TRP A 186 5.47 -5.36 -20.70
CA TRP A 186 5.08 -5.87 -21.99
C TRP A 186 5.65 -7.28 -22.19
N SER A 187 4.81 -8.21 -22.59
CA SER A 187 5.20 -9.58 -22.92
C SER A 187 4.88 -9.92 -24.37
N ALA A 188 5.79 -10.64 -25.04
CA ALA A 188 5.51 -11.19 -26.35
C ALA A 188 4.39 -12.23 -26.20
N GLY A 189 3.25 -12.02 -26.84
CA GLY A 189 2.17 -13.01 -26.88
C GLY A 189 2.72 -14.32 -27.46
N ASP A 190 2.62 -15.41 -26.72
CA ASP A 190 2.95 -16.72 -27.24
C ASP A 190 1.92 -17.14 -28.29
N ALA A 191 2.36 -17.18 -29.53
CA ALA A 191 1.70 -17.95 -30.55
C ALA A 191 1.92 -19.45 -30.22
N GLU A 192 0.90 -20.12 -29.75
CA GLU A 192 0.76 -21.57 -29.57
C GLU A 192 1.46 -22.19 -28.33
N ASN A 193 0.64 -22.63 -27.39
CA ASN A 193 0.92 -23.63 -26.36
C ASN A 193 1.85 -23.26 -25.18
N GLN A 194 1.46 -22.29 -24.36
CA GLN A 194 1.69 -22.49 -22.93
C GLN A 194 0.34 -22.44 -22.21
N GLU A 195 -0.06 -23.59 -21.65
CA GLU A 195 -0.82 -23.60 -20.40
C GLU A 195 0.08 -22.91 -19.37
N VAL A 196 0.12 -21.57 -19.36
CA VAL A 196 0.70 -20.82 -18.27
C VAL A 196 -0.17 -21.22 -17.07
N PRO A 197 0.40 -21.86 -16.05
CA PRO A 197 -0.37 -22.09 -14.83
C PRO A 197 -0.95 -20.74 -14.46
N SER A 198 -2.26 -20.69 -14.17
CA SER A 198 -2.94 -19.50 -13.69
C SER A 198 -2.10 -18.86 -12.59
N GLN A 199 -1.19 -17.96 -12.97
CA GLN A 199 -0.38 -17.23 -12.01
C GLN A 199 -1.25 -16.07 -11.54
N ALA A 200 -1.53 -16.05 -10.25
CA ALA A 200 -2.23 -14.95 -9.63
C ALA A 200 -1.49 -13.65 -9.96
N HIS A 201 -2.18 -12.72 -10.63
CA HIS A 201 -1.61 -11.43 -11.02
C HIS A 201 -1.59 -10.49 -9.84
N ILE A 202 -0.51 -9.76 -9.68
CA ILE A 202 -0.43 -8.68 -8.69
C ILE A 202 -1.34 -7.53 -9.16
N GLN A 203 -2.33 -7.20 -8.35
CA GLN A 203 -3.26 -6.10 -8.62
C GLN A 203 -2.94 -4.84 -7.81
N TYR A 204 -2.39 -5.03 -6.61
CA TYR A 204 -2.05 -3.93 -5.71
C TYR A 204 -0.89 -4.32 -4.79
N VAL A 205 -0.03 -3.36 -4.49
CA VAL A 205 1.05 -3.52 -3.50
C VAL A 205 1.12 -2.29 -2.62
N LYS A 206 1.24 -2.49 -1.29
CA LYS A 206 1.55 -1.43 -0.33
C LYS A 206 2.78 -1.83 0.48
N TYR A 207 3.73 -0.91 0.60
CA TYR A 207 4.91 -1.07 1.43
C TYR A 207 4.81 -0.21 2.69
N ASN A 208 5.08 -0.81 3.83
CA ASN A 208 5.25 -0.08 5.07
C ASN A 208 6.74 -0.11 5.47
N ARG A 209 7.48 0.91 5.04
CA ARG A 209 8.93 1.03 5.27
C ARG A 209 9.31 2.06 6.34
N THR A 210 8.35 2.74 6.93
CA THR A 210 8.57 3.77 7.96
C THR A 210 8.72 3.19 9.35
N ARG A 211 8.33 1.93 9.53
CA ARG A 211 8.43 1.18 10.77
C ARG A 211 9.85 0.63 10.97
N ARG A 212 10.16 0.17 12.17
CA ARG A 212 11.38 -0.61 12.43
C ARG A 212 11.42 -1.84 11.53
N GLU A 213 12.62 -2.32 11.19
CA GLU A 213 12.84 -3.37 10.20
C GLU A 213 12.04 -4.66 10.51
N GLU A 214 11.92 -5.02 11.79
CA GLU A 214 11.14 -6.18 12.25
C GLU A 214 9.62 -6.05 12.06
N PHE A 215 9.11 -4.85 11.79
CA PHE A 215 7.69 -4.56 11.55
C PHE A 215 7.39 -4.07 10.14
N GLN A 216 8.40 -4.08 9.27
CA GLN A 216 8.20 -3.68 7.88
C GLN A 216 7.57 -4.80 7.08
N ILE A 217 6.44 -4.51 6.48
CA ILE A 217 5.67 -5.47 5.68
C ILE A 217 5.34 -4.92 4.30
N ARG A 218 5.14 -5.85 3.39
CA ARG A 218 4.50 -5.61 2.09
C ARG A 218 3.14 -6.29 2.12
N THR A 219 2.09 -5.55 1.83
CA THR A 219 0.75 -6.08 1.57
C THR A 219 0.55 -6.16 0.07
N THR A 220 0.18 -7.32 -0.46
CA THR A 220 -0.06 -7.56 -1.88
C THR A 220 -1.46 -8.13 -2.07
N ILE A 221 -2.23 -7.57 -3.00
CA ILE A 221 -3.47 -8.17 -3.47
C ILE A 221 -3.18 -8.89 -4.78
N TYR A 222 -3.47 -10.17 -4.81
CA TYR A 222 -3.40 -11.01 -5.99
C TYR A 222 -4.80 -11.31 -6.52
N GLY A 223 -4.96 -11.28 -7.84
CA GLY A 223 -6.16 -11.73 -8.54
C GLY A 223 -5.84 -12.93 -9.41
N ASP A 224 -6.74 -13.90 -9.44
CA ASP A 224 -6.69 -15.00 -10.39
C ASP A 224 -7.54 -14.63 -11.62
N PRO A 225 -6.95 -14.42 -12.79
CA PRO A 225 -7.69 -14.03 -13.98
C PRO A 225 -8.66 -15.11 -14.48
N ALA A 226 -8.42 -16.39 -14.15
CA ALA A 226 -9.27 -17.50 -14.57
C ALA A 226 -10.53 -17.62 -13.71
N THR A 227 -10.43 -17.40 -12.40
CA THR A 227 -11.55 -17.53 -11.45
C THR A 227 -12.14 -16.20 -11.01
N GLY A 228 -11.40 -15.11 -11.16
CA GLY A 228 -11.73 -13.79 -10.61
C GLY A 228 -11.61 -13.73 -9.07
N GLU A 229 -11.08 -14.77 -8.44
CA GLU A 229 -10.83 -14.79 -7.01
C GLU A 229 -9.64 -13.89 -6.66
N ARG A 230 -9.71 -13.29 -5.49
CA ARG A 230 -8.65 -12.45 -4.93
C ARG A 230 -8.20 -12.97 -3.58
N HIS A 231 -6.94 -12.76 -3.27
CA HIS A 231 -6.43 -12.93 -1.91
C HIS A 231 -5.44 -11.82 -1.55
N VAL A 232 -5.29 -11.59 -0.26
CA VAL A 232 -4.32 -10.63 0.29
C VAL A 232 -3.16 -11.42 0.88
N GLU A 233 -1.93 -11.02 0.59
CA GLU A 233 -0.73 -11.58 1.19
C GLU A 233 0.04 -10.48 1.92
N LYS A 234 0.32 -10.68 3.20
CA LYS A 234 1.25 -9.84 3.96
C LYS A 234 2.57 -10.57 4.08
N THR A 235 3.66 -9.91 3.66
CA THR A 235 5.01 -10.48 3.65
C THR A 235 5.95 -9.55 4.39
N SER A 236 6.73 -10.08 5.31
CA SER A 236 7.82 -9.34 5.96
C SER A 236 8.87 -8.94 4.93
N LEU A 237 9.38 -7.71 5.02
CA LEU A 237 10.46 -7.22 4.16
C LEU A 237 11.84 -7.72 4.60
N ALA A 238 11.97 -8.15 5.86
CA ALA A 238 13.19 -8.70 6.44
C ALA A 238 12.90 -10.03 7.15
N VAL A 239 13.92 -10.86 7.33
CA VAL A 239 13.80 -12.15 8.03
C VAL A 239 13.45 -11.96 9.50
N GLU A 240 13.91 -10.86 10.08
CA GLU A 240 13.65 -10.43 11.46
C GLU A 240 12.16 -10.20 11.73
N GLY A 241 11.38 -9.90 10.71
CA GLY A 241 9.92 -9.71 10.80
C GLY A 241 9.10 -11.00 10.76
N ALA A 242 9.72 -12.17 10.61
CA ALA A 242 9.00 -13.45 10.61
C ALA A 242 8.15 -13.68 11.87
N PRO A 243 8.61 -13.36 13.11
CA PRO A 243 7.77 -13.48 14.31
C PRO A 243 6.50 -12.64 14.25
N HIS A 244 6.59 -11.41 13.71
CA HIS A 244 5.44 -10.52 13.55
C HIS A 244 4.38 -11.11 12.59
N ILE A 245 4.83 -11.68 11.46
CA ILE A 245 3.93 -12.40 10.53
C ILE A 245 3.31 -13.65 11.16
N TRP A 246 4.06 -14.36 11.97
CA TRP A 246 3.55 -15.58 12.61
C TRP A 246 2.52 -15.29 13.71
N ALA A 247 2.61 -14.15 14.35
CA ALA A 247 1.67 -13.72 15.38
C ALA A 247 0.22 -13.68 14.89
N PHE A 248 -0.02 -13.37 13.61
CA PHE A 248 -1.37 -13.32 13.05
C PHE A 248 -2.21 -14.57 13.35
N SER A 249 -1.61 -15.76 13.36
CA SER A 249 -2.35 -17.01 13.61
C SER A 249 -2.79 -17.15 15.07
N SER A 250 -1.93 -16.79 16.02
CA SER A 250 -2.28 -16.79 17.46
C SER A 250 -3.26 -15.67 17.78
N ASP A 251 -3.01 -14.47 17.26
CA ASP A 251 -3.82 -13.28 17.50
C ASP A 251 -5.25 -13.48 16.97
N TYR A 252 -5.40 -14.11 15.81
CA TYR A 252 -6.70 -14.50 15.29
C TYR A 252 -7.50 -15.37 16.27
N VAL A 253 -6.86 -16.38 16.85
CA VAL A 253 -7.51 -17.31 17.80
C VAL A 253 -7.94 -16.56 19.05
N ASP A 254 -7.05 -15.77 19.61
CA ASP A 254 -7.26 -15.05 20.86
C ASP A 254 -8.31 -13.93 20.72
N LEU A 255 -8.22 -13.13 19.66
CA LEU A 255 -9.19 -12.07 19.38
C LEU A 255 -10.57 -12.64 19.04
N SER A 256 -10.64 -13.73 18.24
CA SER A 256 -11.91 -14.40 17.92
C SER A 256 -12.56 -15.02 19.14
N ALA A 257 -11.77 -15.46 20.10
CA ALA A 257 -12.29 -16.01 21.36
C ALA A 257 -12.87 -14.92 22.28
N GLN A 258 -12.36 -13.67 22.19
CA GLN A 258 -12.71 -12.55 23.06
C GLN A 258 -13.88 -11.70 22.53
N HIS A 259 -13.82 -11.34 21.20
CA HIS A 259 -14.78 -10.43 20.58
C HIS A 259 -16.10 -11.11 20.25
N THR A 260 -17.20 -10.33 20.37
CA THR A 260 -18.57 -10.80 20.07
C THR A 260 -19.27 -9.99 18.98
N GLY A 261 -18.80 -8.78 18.72
CA GLY A 261 -19.41 -7.87 17.75
C GLY A 261 -18.77 -7.88 16.36
N VAL A 262 -17.49 -8.30 16.27
CA VAL A 262 -16.76 -8.39 15.00
C VAL A 262 -16.14 -9.78 14.85
N LYS A 263 -16.05 -10.25 13.63
CA LYS A 263 -15.28 -11.42 13.23
C LYS A 263 -13.88 -10.96 12.78
N PHE A 264 -12.89 -11.80 12.90
CA PHE A 264 -11.55 -11.56 12.35
C PHE A 264 -11.36 -12.39 11.09
N VAL A 265 -10.65 -11.86 10.11
CA VAL A 265 -10.36 -12.63 8.88
C VAL A 265 -9.34 -13.71 9.21
N GLN A 266 -9.69 -14.96 8.94
CA GLN A 266 -8.82 -16.09 9.28
C GLN A 266 -7.56 -16.09 8.40
N PRO A 267 -6.36 -16.12 9.01
CA PRO A 267 -5.11 -16.20 8.27
C PRO A 267 -4.87 -17.62 7.76
N ILE A 268 -4.28 -17.71 6.58
CA ILE A 268 -3.79 -18.94 5.98
C ILE A 268 -2.27 -18.81 5.95
N GLN A 269 -1.58 -19.59 6.75
CA GLN A 269 -0.11 -19.53 6.83
C GLN A 269 0.50 -19.86 5.48
N GLY A 270 1.48 -19.05 5.05
CA GLY A 270 2.26 -19.29 3.84
C GLY A 270 3.20 -20.50 3.97
N ASN A 271 3.80 -20.89 2.86
CA ASN A 271 4.79 -21.97 2.82
C ASN A 271 6.12 -21.57 3.47
N ASP A 272 6.39 -20.29 3.55
CA ASP A 272 7.52 -19.72 4.25
C ASP A 272 7.07 -19.05 5.56
N ARG A 273 8.03 -18.77 6.43
CA ARG A 273 7.74 -18.11 7.72
C ARG A 273 7.58 -16.60 7.62
N CYS A 274 7.76 -16.05 6.44
CA CYS A 274 7.77 -14.62 6.21
C CYS A 274 6.49 -14.11 5.56
N SER A 275 5.52 -14.98 5.24
CA SER A 275 4.25 -14.58 4.61
C SER A 275 3.03 -15.23 5.25
N VAL A 276 1.92 -14.50 5.19
CA VAL A 276 0.59 -14.95 5.59
C VAL A 276 -0.43 -14.47 4.56
N ARG A 277 -1.43 -15.31 4.26
CA ARG A 277 -2.49 -15.01 3.31
C ARG A 277 -3.83 -14.86 4.00
N PHE A 278 -4.67 -14.04 3.40
CA PHE A 278 -6.05 -13.82 3.81
C PHE A 278 -6.96 -13.90 2.60
N PRO A 279 -8.19 -14.41 2.74
CA PRO A 279 -9.20 -14.26 1.70
C PRO A 279 -9.50 -12.77 1.49
N TYR A 280 -9.68 -12.36 0.23
CA TYR A 280 -10.12 -11.00 -0.08
C TYR A 280 -11.64 -10.90 0.14
N LEU A 281 -12.05 -10.11 1.11
CA LEU A 281 -13.46 -9.87 1.39
C LEU A 281 -13.96 -8.64 0.64
N LYS A 282 -15.18 -8.71 0.12
CA LYS A 282 -15.87 -7.56 -0.50
C LYS A 282 -16.85 -6.97 0.49
N GLY A 283 -16.90 -5.66 0.56
CA GLY A 283 -17.80 -4.95 1.44
C GLY A 283 -17.47 -3.47 1.46
N LYS A 284 -18.05 -2.75 2.39
CA LYS A 284 -17.83 -1.34 2.66
C LYS A 284 -17.30 -1.19 4.06
N THR A 285 -16.30 -0.36 4.27
CA THR A 285 -15.79 -0.11 5.62
C THR A 285 -16.74 0.78 6.43
N TRP A 286 -16.65 0.72 7.76
CA TRP A 286 -17.37 1.68 8.61
C TRP A 286 -16.96 3.12 8.28
N SER A 287 -15.70 3.35 7.97
CA SER A 287 -15.22 4.68 7.59
C SER A 287 -15.94 5.20 6.33
N GLU A 288 -16.04 4.39 5.29
CA GLU A 288 -16.78 4.75 4.06
C GLU A 288 -18.26 4.98 4.34
N GLN A 289 -18.91 4.12 5.15
CA GLN A 289 -20.31 4.27 5.52
C GLN A 289 -20.58 5.59 6.25
N LEU A 290 -19.75 5.92 7.23
CA LEU A 290 -19.86 7.17 7.98
C LEU A 290 -19.54 8.38 7.12
N GLY A 291 -18.56 8.28 6.22
CA GLY A 291 -18.22 9.33 5.27
C GLY A 291 -19.37 9.70 4.35
N GLU A 292 -20.12 8.74 3.86
CA GLU A 292 -21.32 8.99 3.03
C GLU A 292 -22.43 9.69 3.84
N GLU A 293 -22.65 9.29 5.09
CA GLU A 293 -23.63 9.96 5.96
C GLU A 293 -23.27 11.43 6.19
N ILE A 294 -21.98 11.71 6.43
CA ILE A 294 -21.47 13.08 6.64
C ILE A 294 -21.63 13.90 5.35
N GLN A 295 -21.27 13.35 4.21
CA GLN A 295 -21.46 14.03 2.90
C GLN A 295 -22.93 14.28 2.60
N GLY A 296 -23.82 13.41 3.04
CA GLY A 296 -25.28 13.58 2.98
C GLY A 296 -25.84 14.63 3.96
N GLY A 297 -24.97 15.32 4.72
CA GLY A 297 -25.34 16.37 5.67
C GLY A 297 -25.86 15.86 7.01
N LYS A 298 -25.65 14.59 7.34
CA LYS A 298 -26.01 14.02 8.65
C LYS A 298 -24.84 14.18 9.63
N VAL A 299 -25.16 14.41 10.89
CA VAL A 299 -24.21 14.26 12.00
C VAL A 299 -24.29 12.80 12.47
N PRO A 300 -23.28 11.97 12.24
CA PRO A 300 -23.38 10.52 12.41
C PRO A 300 -23.19 10.07 13.87
N ALA A 301 -23.57 10.88 14.87
CA ALA A 301 -23.29 10.59 16.28
C ALA A 301 -23.87 9.24 16.73
N ASP A 302 -25.10 8.94 16.36
CA ASP A 302 -25.74 7.66 16.71
C ASP A 302 -25.12 6.48 15.94
N THR A 303 -24.76 6.69 14.67
CA THR A 303 -24.10 5.67 13.84
C THR A 303 -22.70 5.38 14.39
N VAL A 304 -21.92 6.42 14.75
CA VAL A 304 -20.61 6.26 15.40
C VAL A 304 -20.74 5.51 16.73
N ARG A 305 -21.75 5.83 17.54
CA ARG A 305 -21.99 5.13 18.81
C ARG A 305 -22.28 3.65 18.57
N THR A 306 -23.17 3.34 17.64
CA THR A 306 -23.49 1.96 17.27
C THR A 306 -22.28 1.21 16.77
N ALA A 307 -21.48 1.82 15.88
CA ALA A 307 -20.27 1.24 15.36
C ALA A 307 -19.25 0.94 16.46
N LEU A 308 -19.02 1.90 17.37
CA LEU A 308 -18.12 1.71 18.53
C LEU A 308 -18.59 0.58 19.44
N GLU A 309 -19.87 0.55 19.80
CA GLU A 309 -20.44 -0.51 20.65
C GLU A 309 -20.26 -1.88 20.04
N GLN A 310 -20.39 -2.00 18.72
CA GLN A 310 -20.20 -3.26 18.01
C GLN A 310 -18.72 -3.66 17.89
N VAL A 311 -17.86 -2.71 17.49
CA VAL A 311 -16.42 -2.97 17.31
C VAL A 311 -15.74 -3.34 18.63
N LEU A 312 -16.14 -2.67 19.73
CA LEU A 312 -15.57 -2.90 21.06
C LEU A 312 -16.31 -3.98 21.87
N ALA A 313 -17.34 -4.62 21.29
CA ALA A 313 -18.08 -5.66 21.99
C ALA A 313 -17.23 -6.90 22.26
N VAL A 314 -17.03 -7.19 23.55
CA VAL A 314 -16.26 -8.34 24.03
C VAL A 314 -17.04 -9.10 25.10
N LYS A 315 -16.61 -10.33 25.38
CA LYS A 315 -17.15 -11.09 26.51
C LYS A 315 -16.81 -10.43 27.82
N THR A 316 -17.76 -10.37 28.73
CA THR A 316 -17.62 -9.67 30.03
C THR A 316 -16.46 -10.22 30.87
N GLU A 317 -16.20 -11.53 30.81
CA GLU A 317 -15.09 -12.16 31.51
C GLU A 317 -13.70 -11.73 31.00
N CYS A 318 -13.61 -11.12 29.83
CA CYS A 318 -12.36 -10.60 29.26
C CYS A 318 -12.04 -9.17 29.72
N VAL A 319 -13.00 -8.50 30.35
CA VAL A 319 -12.82 -7.15 30.89
C VAL A 319 -12.23 -7.24 32.29
N GLN A 320 -11.15 -6.52 32.52
CA GLN A 320 -10.45 -6.48 33.80
C GLN A 320 -10.08 -5.06 34.21
N LYS A 321 -9.64 -4.89 35.45
CA LYS A 321 -9.07 -3.61 35.89
C LYS A 321 -7.73 -3.40 35.21
N PHE A 322 -7.52 -2.19 34.66
CA PHE A 322 -6.23 -1.79 34.11
C PHE A 322 -5.15 -1.74 35.21
N ILE A 323 -4.04 -2.36 34.94
CA ILE A 323 -2.83 -2.36 35.77
C ILE A 323 -1.65 -2.13 34.84
N VAL A 324 -0.81 -1.15 35.15
CA VAL A 324 0.44 -0.91 34.42
C VAL A 324 1.37 -2.08 34.66
N THR A 325 1.75 -2.76 33.58
CA THR A 325 2.74 -3.85 33.60
C THR A 325 4.09 -3.39 33.04
N PRO A 326 5.18 -4.11 33.28
CA PRO A 326 6.47 -3.80 32.65
C PRO A 326 6.40 -3.75 31.12
N GLU A 327 5.66 -4.68 30.50
CA GLU A 327 5.48 -4.77 29.05
C GLU A 327 4.70 -3.55 28.52
N PHE A 328 3.67 -3.11 29.26
CA PHE A 328 2.94 -1.88 28.94
C PHE A 328 3.88 -0.65 29.01
N THR A 329 4.70 -0.55 30.05
CA THR A 329 5.63 0.57 30.20
C THR A 329 6.69 0.60 29.12
N GLU A 330 7.16 -0.57 28.68
CA GLU A 330 8.14 -0.68 27.59
C GLU A 330 7.60 -0.11 26.26
N VAL A 331 6.30 -0.32 25.98
CA VAL A 331 5.67 0.12 24.73
C VAL A 331 5.13 1.55 24.80
N PHE A 332 4.41 1.88 25.88
CA PHE A 332 3.65 3.12 25.98
C PHE A 332 4.22 4.13 26.99
N GLY A 333 5.30 3.77 27.68
CA GLY A 333 5.87 4.59 28.75
C GLY A 333 5.08 4.52 30.06
N GLU A 334 5.45 5.38 30.99
CA GLU A 334 4.78 5.47 32.28
C GLU A 334 3.47 6.25 32.13
N VAL A 335 2.39 5.66 32.61
CA VAL A 335 1.07 6.26 32.64
C VAL A 335 0.56 6.35 34.07
N GLU A 336 0.26 7.56 34.51
CA GLU A 336 -0.41 7.81 35.78
C GLU A 336 -1.90 8.10 35.54
N SER A 337 -2.77 7.31 36.14
CA SER A 337 -4.20 7.57 36.15
C SER A 337 -4.68 7.73 37.58
N LYS A 338 -5.49 8.77 37.81
CA LYS A 338 -6.21 8.98 39.08
C LYS A 338 -7.48 8.13 39.18
N GLU A 339 -7.93 7.58 38.05
CA GLU A 339 -9.15 6.81 37.93
C GLU A 339 -8.85 5.32 37.73
N VAL A 340 -9.81 4.48 38.06
CA VAL A 340 -9.74 3.06 37.80
C VAL A 340 -10.30 2.81 36.42
N TRP A 341 -9.41 2.50 35.48
CA TRP A 341 -9.79 2.18 34.11
C TRP A 341 -10.08 0.69 33.91
N SER A 342 -10.97 0.37 32.97
CA SER A 342 -11.12 -0.96 32.43
C SER A 342 -10.09 -1.22 31.34
N SER A 343 -9.70 -2.48 31.21
CA SER A 343 -8.79 -2.95 30.17
C SER A 343 -9.23 -4.31 29.67
N LEU A 344 -8.75 -4.65 28.49
CA LEU A 344 -8.78 -6.00 27.95
C LEU A 344 -7.42 -6.65 28.17
N SER A 345 -7.43 -7.97 28.36
CA SER A 345 -6.19 -8.76 28.47
C SER A 345 -5.46 -8.86 27.12
N ILE A 346 -6.22 -8.74 26.04
CA ILE A 346 -5.74 -8.78 24.66
C ILE A 346 -6.42 -7.62 23.92
N SER A 347 -5.63 -6.76 23.29
CA SER A 347 -6.15 -5.59 22.61
C SER A 347 -5.57 -5.46 21.22
N ASN A 348 -6.45 -5.40 20.21
CA ASN A 348 -6.10 -4.92 18.88
C ASN A 348 -6.27 -3.40 18.86
N ILE A 349 -5.18 -2.65 18.75
CA ILE A 349 -5.24 -1.18 18.69
C ILE A 349 -5.53 -0.65 17.29
N ASP A 350 -5.52 -1.51 16.27
CA ASP A 350 -5.85 -1.18 14.88
C ASP A 350 -7.30 -1.50 14.50
N ALA A 351 -8.17 -1.67 15.48
CA ALA A 351 -9.61 -1.84 15.27
C ALA A 351 -10.31 -0.54 14.79
N LEU A 352 -9.66 0.18 13.86
CA LEU A 352 -10.13 1.45 13.32
C LEU A 352 -11.30 1.24 12.35
N PHE A 353 -12.17 2.25 12.19
CA PHE A 353 -13.32 2.14 11.28
C PHE A 353 -12.95 1.83 9.83
N GLU A 354 -11.77 2.21 9.37
CA GLU A 354 -11.24 1.85 8.04
C GLU A 354 -10.86 0.38 7.93
N ASN A 355 -10.58 -0.28 9.05
CA ASN A 355 -10.21 -1.70 9.12
C ASN A 355 -11.40 -2.62 9.42
N ILE A 356 -12.59 -2.09 9.59
CA ILE A 356 -13.81 -2.86 9.86
C ILE A 356 -14.70 -2.87 8.61
N LEU A 357 -14.77 -4.02 7.96
CA LEU A 357 -15.54 -4.24 6.75
C LEU A 357 -16.95 -4.72 7.07
N LEU A 358 -17.93 -4.08 6.48
CA LEU A 358 -19.34 -4.47 6.51
C LEU A 358 -19.63 -5.38 5.32
N THR A 359 -20.06 -6.59 5.58
CA THR A 359 -20.42 -7.58 4.57
C THR A 359 -21.84 -8.11 4.82
N ASP A 360 -22.39 -8.86 3.86
CA ASP A 360 -23.68 -9.51 4.04
C ASP A 360 -23.68 -10.58 5.16
N ASP A 361 -22.52 -11.11 5.51
CA ASP A 361 -22.31 -12.12 6.56
C ASP A 361 -21.92 -11.52 7.93
N GLY A 362 -21.83 -10.20 8.03
CA GLY A 362 -21.49 -9.49 9.27
C GLY A 362 -20.28 -8.58 9.12
N MET A 363 -19.72 -8.17 10.26
CA MET A 363 -18.56 -7.29 10.31
C MET A 363 -17.27 -8.08 10.46
N TYR A 364 -16.25 -7.69 9.69
CA TYR A 364 -14.93 -8.29 9.73
C TYR A 364 -13.86 -7.26 10.01
N CYS A 365 -13.00 -7.51 10.99
CA CYS A 365 -11.75 -6.79 11.18
C CYS A 365 -10.72 -7.33 10.16
N LEU A 366 -10.23 -6.45 9.28
CA LEU A 366 -9.30 -6.80 8.20
C LEU A 366 -7.85 -6.76 8.68
N ASP A 367 -7.56 -5.85 9.62
CA ASP A 367 -6.20 -5.62 10.11
C ASP A 367 -6.12 -5.74 11.63
N TYR A 368 -5.20 -6.60 12.08
CA TYR A 368 -4.86 -6.83 13.47
C TYR A 368 -3.36 -7.13 13.61
N GLU A 369 -2.55 -6.21 13.06
CA GLU A 369 -1.09 -6.29 13.15
C GLU A 369 -0.56 -5.91 14.56
N TRP A 370 -1.28 -5.02 15.24
CA TRP A 370 -0.87 -4.49 16.53
C TRP A 370 -1.77 -5.02 17.64
N VAL A 371 -1.49 -6.26 18.00
CA VAL A 371 -2.17 -6.95 19.11
C VAL A 371 -1.24 -7.03 20.31
N PHE A 372 -1.71 -6.53 21.44
CA PHE A 372 -0.98 -6.56 22.70
C PHE A 372 -1.59 -7.60 23.64
N LEU A 373 -0.75 -8.51 24.15
CA LEU A 373 -1.10 -9.60 25.05
C LEU A 373 -0.94 -9.18 26.54
N PHE A 374 -1.03 -7.89 26.81
CA PHE A 374 -1.00 -7.31 28.14
C PHE A 374 -2.13 -6.26 28.27
N PRO A 375 -2.51 -5.87 29.51
CA PRO A 375 -3.59 -4.94 29.72
C PRO A 375 -3.38 -3.59 29.05
N VAL A 376 -4.31 -3.20 28.15
CA VAL A 376 -4.36 -1.88 27.52
C VAL A 376 -5.70 -1.25 27.90
N PRO A 377 -5.76 0.04 28.27
CA PRO A 377 -7.02 0.70 28.60
C PRO A 377 -8.01 0.62 27.43
N GLU A 378 -9.23 0.13 27.69
CA GLU A 378 -10.29 0.02 26.68
C GLU A 378 -10.61 1.39 26.04
N HIS A 379 -10.56 2.46 26.84
CA HIS A 379 -10.76 3.82 26.35
C HIS A 379 -9.65 4.32 25.42
N PHE A 380 -8.44 3.74 25.49
CA PHE A 380 -7.38 4.07 24.53
C PHE A 380 -7.72 3.55 23.13
N VAL A 381 -8.23 2.33 23.01
CA VAL A 381 -8.70 1.80 21.73
C VAL A 381 -9.84 2.65 21.17
N LYS A 382 -10.81 3.02 22.03
CA LYS A 382 -11.90 3.94 21.68
C LYS A 382 -11.37 5.30 21.22
N TYR A 383 -10.38 5.86 21.94
CA TYR A 383 -9.73 7.12 21.58
C TYR A 383 -9.13 7.03 20.17
N ARG A 384 -8.37 5.99 19.86
CA ARG A 384 -7.76 5.79 18.54
C ARG A 384 -8.81 5.77 17.44
N ILE A 385 -9.86 4.99 17.58
CA ILE A 385 -10.95 4.90 16.59
C ILE A 385 -11.52 6.29 16.29
N LEU A 386 -11.84 7.06 17.34
CA LEU A 386 -12.42 8.40 17.22
C LEU A 386 -11.43 9.42 16.67
N TYR A 387 -10.16 9.34 17.07
CA TYR A 387 -9.09 10.22 16.61
C TYR A 387 -8.87 10.07 15.12
N TYR A 388 -8.64 8.85 14.62
CA TYR A 388 -8.38 8.62 13.19
C TYR A 388 -9.64 8.89 12.35
N PHE A 389 -10.82 8.58 12.85
CA PHE A 389 -12.06 8.98 12.20
C PHE A 389 -12.18 10.53 12.08
N TYR A 390 -11.85 11.26 13.13
CA TYR A 390 -11.86 12.72 13.08
C TYR A 390 -10.82 13.27 12.11
N GLU A 391 -9.58 12.78 12.14
CA GLU A 391 -8.52 13.20 11.21
C GLU A 391 -8.97 13.04 9.75
N GLN A 392 -9.57 11.92 9.42
CA GLN A 392 -10.06 11.64 8.07
C GLN A 392 -11.18 12.58 7.61
N TYR A 393 -12.08 12.99 8.51
CA TYR A 393 -13.28 13.77 8.17
C TYR A 393 -13.30 15.18 8.74
N SER A 394 -12.23 15.65 9.37
CA SER A 394 -12.16 16.97 10.04
C SER A 394 -12.50 18.14 9.11
N SER A 395 -12.12 18.07 7.84
CA SER A 395 -12.42 19.09 6.82
C SER A 395 -13.94 19.25 6.57
N VAL A 396 -14.73 18.20 6.77
CA VAL A 396 -16.19 18.17 6.56
C VAL A 396 -16.94 18.40 7.89
N LEU A 397 -16.41 17.91 9.01
CA LEU A 397 -16.96 18.04 10.35
C LEU A 397 -16.72 19.44 10.97
N LYS A 398 -16.64 20.49 10.19
CA LYS A 398 -16.22 21.86 10.53
C LYS A 398 -16.83 22.48 11.81
N GLN A 399 -17.93 21.93 12.29
CA GLN A 399 -18.64 22.44 13.47
C GLN A 399 -18.35 21.64 14.76
N LEU A 400 -17.62 20.54 14.66
CA LEU A 400 -17.27 19.68 15.78
C LEU A 400 -15.75 19.63 15.94
N THR A 401 -15.27 19.83 17.16
CA THR A 401 -13.86 19.61 17.50
C THR A 401 -13.64 18.17 17.94
N LEU A 402 -12.41 17.68 17.83
CA LEU A 402 -12.05 16.37 18.38
C LEU A 402 -12.40 16.25 19.85
N GLU A 403 -12.15 17.29 20.64
CA GLU A 403 -12.46 17.32 22.09
C GLU A 403 -13.96 17.13 22.36
N GLN A 404 -14.81 17.79 21.58
CA GLN A 404 -16.28 17.63 21.72
C GLN A 404 -16.72 16.20 21.36
N ILE A 405 -16.09 15.58 20.36
CA ILE A 405 -16.37 14.20 20.01
C ILE A 405 -15.92 13.28 21.14
N LEU A 406 -14.67 13.39 21.58
CA LEU A 406 -14.12 12.55 22.64
C LEU A 406 -14.94 12.64 23.94
N ASP A 407 -15.31 13.86 24.37
CA ASP A 407 -16.13 14.09 25.55
C ASP A 407 -17.51 13.42 25.44
N SER A 408 -18.15 13.49 24.28
CA SER A 408 -19.46 12.85 24.03
C SER A 408 -19.43 11.31 24.14
N PHE A 409 -18.21 10.71 24.08
CA PHE A 409 -17.97 9.29 24.24
C PHE A 409 -17.26 8.92 25.56
N GLY A 410 -17.20 9.86 26.51
CA GLY A 410 -16.68 9.64 27.85
C GLY A 410 -15.17 9.65 27.98
N ILE A 411 -14.46 10.25 27.02
CA ILE A 411 -13.00 10.45 27.06
C ILE A 411 -12.76 11.90 27.50
N THR A 412 -12.34 12.08 28.75
CA THR A 412 -12.09 13.43 29.30
C THR A 412 -10.82 14.05 28.67
N PRO A 413 -10.64 15.39 28.76
CA PRO A 413 -9.43 16.04 28.30
C PRO A 413 -8.14 15.48 28.92
N GLU A 414 -8.20 15.11 30.21
CA GLU A 414 -7.07 14.49 30.93
C GLU A 414 -6.73 13.10 30.34
N MET A 415 -7.74 12.28 30.06
CA MET A 415 -7.55 10.98 29.40
C MET A 415 -6.97 11.16 27.99
N ALA A 416 -7.52 12.10 27.21
CA ALA A 416 -7.05 12.38 25.86
C ALA A 416 -5.58 12.81 25.83
N GLU A 417 -5.12 13.59 26.82
CA GLU A 417 -3.72 13.99 26.95
C GLU A 417 -2.80 12.79 27.22
N VAL A 418 -3.24 11.84 28.06
CA VAL A 418 -2.51 10.60 28.32
C VAL A 418 -2.44 9.76 27.05
N TYR A 419 -3.58 9.56 26.36
CA TYR A 419 -3.65 8.72 25.17
C TYR A 419 -2.87 9.30 23.99
N ARG A 420 -2.81 10.63 23.86
CA ARG A 420 -1.95 11.29 22.87
C ARG A 420 -0.46 10.97 23.07
N LYS A 421 -0.02 10.83 24.33
CA LYS A 421 1.35 10.42 24.65
C LYS A 421 1.62 8.95 24.34
N MET A 422 0.60 8.10 24.40
CA MET A 422 0.70 6.69 24.04
C MET A 422 0.76 6.47 22.52
N GLU A 423 0.40 7.47 21.69
CA GLU A 423 0.51 7.42 20.22
C GLU A 423 1.92 7.75 19.71
N VAL A 424 2.80 8.31 20.53
CA VAL A 424 4.18 8.69 20.20
C VAL A 424 5.11 7.53 20.49
#